data_eaa6b85741bed9d70f8979c55e85e35a
#
_entry.id   eaa6b85741bed9d70f8979c55e85e35a
#
_cell.length_a   1.000
_cell.length_b   1.000
_cell.length_c   1.000
_cell.angle_alpha   90.00
_cell.angle_beta   90.00
_cell.angle_gamma   90.00
#
_symmetry.space_group_name_H-M   'P 1'
#
loop_
_entity.id
_entity.type
_entity.pdbx_description
1 polymer ?
#
loop_
_entity_poly.entity_id
_entity_poly.type
_entity_poly.pdbx_seq_one_letter_code
_entity_poly.pdbx_strand_id
1 'polypeptide(L)'
;MKVLIIGGGASGLMAALSAAEEGYAVTLVERQGRVGRKLLATGNGRCNLTNTGADSPRYHGAAPAFVRPALARFGVRRTLEFFRTLGLLTVEEADGKVYPLSDQASSVLDVLRFAVEQRGVRIAGSCDIVEVKKKARGYEAIAATGEKFFGDKLIICCGGCAGKRLGGVKSGYFLLGQLGHRCTALYPCLTQIKTDPTWVKALKGIRADAQLSLRRGGAVLQEEAGEIQFTDFGVSGPVAFALSRAAATGGEGLRLVLDFFRGYGAPELAAFFRARRESFPALPAEELLSGSLQSRLGKTLLKRAGVAAGGTLGAVTDAEIEKLCNLAKHFPLEVLGVMGFDSAQVTAGGMDVSEFRADTLESCLAPGVFAAGEVLDIDGDCGGFNLQWAWSSGYVAGKAGKIEAI
;
A
#
# COMPACT_ATOMS: atom_id res chain seq x y z
N MET A 1 25.92 -9.95 -22.87
CA MET A 1 25.99 -9.21 -21.60
C MET A 1 25.31 -10.05 -20.53
N LYS A 2 25.87 -10.10 -19.31
CA LYS A 2 25.27 -10.79 -18.16
C LYS A 2 24.57 -9.78 -17.27
N VAL A 3 23.31 -10.04 -16.92
CA VAL A 3 22.52 -9.22 -15.98
C VAL A 3 22.25 -10.02 -14.72
N LEU A 4 22.66 -9.47 -13.58
CA LEU A 4 22.42 -10.03 -12.27
C LEU A 4 21.29 -9.24 -11.60
N ILE A 5 20.22 -9.93 -11.18
CA ILE A 5 19.07 -9.33 -10.51
C ILE A 5 18.99 -9.89 -9.10
N ILE A 6 18.87 -9.01 -8.10
CA ILE A 6 18.70 -9.39 -6.69
C ILE A 6 17.29 -9.06 -6.24
N GLY A 7 16.51 -10.07 -5.87
CA GLY A 7 15.13 -10.02 -5.47
C GLY A 7 14.15 -10.52 -6.54
N GLY A 8 13.47 -11.62 -6.26
CA GLY A 8 12.51 -12.30 -7.13
C GLY A 8 11.05 -11.89 -6.88
N GLY A 9 10.81 -10.63 -6.50
CA GLY A 9 9.47 -10.05 -6.37
C GLY A 9 8.89 -9.60 -7.73
N ALA A 10 7.80 -8.83 -7.71
CA ALA A 10 7.13 -8.31 -8.90
C ALA A 10 8.10 -7.56 -9.83
N SER A 11 8.84 -6.58 -9.31
CA SER A 11 9.79 -5.79 -10.11
C SER A 11 10.95 -6.63 -10.63
N GLY A 12 11.47 -7.60 -9.83
CA GLY A 12 12.57 -8.45 -10.25
C GLY A 12 12.18 -9.46 -11.34
N LEU A 13 11.00 -10.06 -11.27
CA LEU A 13 10.48 -10.93 -12.31
C LEU A 13 10.27 -10.16 -13.63
N MET A 14 9.69 -8.95 -13.54
CA MET A 14 9.54 -8.09 -14.71
C MET A 14 10.89 -7.66 -15.30
N ALA A 15 11.86 -7.28 -14.46
CA ALA A 15 13.21 -6.93 -14.90
C ALA A 15 13.90 -8.11 -15.57
N ALA A 16 13.71 -9.34 -15.05
CA ALA A 16 14.29 -10.55 -15.65
C ALA A 16 13.71 -10.82 -17.03
N LEU A 17 12.40 -10.68 -17.20
CA LEU A 17 11.73 -10.85 -18.50
C LEU A 17 12.19 -9.80 -19.51
N SER A 18 12.21 -8.52 -19.10
CA SER A 18 12.66 -7.42 -19.95
C SER A 18 14.13 -7.57 -20.35
N ALA A 19 15.01 -8.00 -19.44
CA ALA A 19 16.43 -8.23 -19.75
C ALA A 19 16.63 -9.43 -20.69
N ALA A 20 15.85 -10.51 -20.50
CA ALA A 20 15.92 -11.68 -21.36
C ALA A 20 15.41 -11.38 -22.79
N GLU A 21 14.40 -10.52 -22.93
CA GLU A 21 13.93 -10.02 -24.24
C GLU A 21 15.01 -9.25 -25.01
N GLU A 22 15.95 -8.60 -24.31
CA GLU A 22 17.12 -7.95 -24.90
C GLU A 22 18.25 -8.93 -25.28
N GLY A 23 18.05 -10.23 -25.11
CA GLY A 23 19.05 -11.26 -25.38
C GLY A 23 20.17 -11.34 -24.34
N TYR A 24 19.96 -10.83 -23.12
CA TYR A 24 20.96 -10.90 -22.06
C TYR A 24 20.88 -12.25 -21.33
N ALA A 25 22.04 -12.74 -20.87
CA ALA A 25 22.11 -13.87 -19.95
C ALA A 25 21.73 -13.41 -18.54
N VAL A 26 20.55 -13.80 -18.07
CA VAL A 26 19.97 -13.31 -16.81
C VAL A 26 20.13 -14.33 -15.70
N THR A 27 20.62 -13.86 -14.55
CA THR A 27 20.57 -14.60 -13.28
C THR A 27 19.77 -13.78 -12.26
N LEU A 28 18.68 -14.38 -11.75
CA LEU A 28 17.84 -13.80 -10.71
C LEU A 28 18.11 -14.55 -9.40
N VAL A 29 18.53 -13.82 -8.38
CA VAL A 29 18.83 -14.35 -7.04
C VAL A 29 17.72 -13.94 -6.09
N GLU A 30 17.16 -14.92 -5.39
CA GLU A 30 16.06 -14.72 -4.44
C GLU A 30 16.43 -15.31 -3.07
N ARG A 31 16.23 -14.53 -2.01
CA ARG A 31 16.50 -14.93 -0.63
C ARG A 31 15.58 -16.06 -0.15
N GLN A 32 14.32 -16.01 -0.56
CA GLN A 32 13.35 -17.06 -0.24
C GLN A 32 13.53 -18.27 -1.15
N GLY A 33 13.02 -19.43 -0.73
CA GLY A 33 13.06 -20.65 -1.55
C GLY A 33 12.21 -20.57 -2.83
N ARG A 34 11.32 -19.59 -2.95
CA ARG A 34 10.45 -19.36 -4.11
C ARG A 34 10.29 -17.87 -4.37
N VAL A 35 10.29 -17.49 -5.66
CA VAL A 35 10.01 -16.11 -6.11
C VAL A 35 8.53 -15.73 -5.90
N GLY A 36 8.24 -14.44 -5.86
CA GLY A 36 6.87 -13.89 -5.88
C GLY A 36 6.07 -14.03 -4.59
N ARG A 37 6.69 -14.33 -3.45
CA ARG A 37 5.95 -14.61 -2.22
C ARG A 37 5.05 -13.44 -1.76
N LYS A 38 5.55 -12.20 -1.83
CA LYS A 38 4.74 -11.02 -1.48
C LYS A 38 3.62 -10.78 -2.48
N LEU A 39 3.83 -11.09 -3.76
CA LEU A 39 2.81 -10.97 -4.81
C LEU A 39 1.57 -11.81 -4.50
N LEU A 40 1.74 -13.04 -3.99
CA LEU A 40 0.63 -13.93 -3.62
C LEU A 40 -0.30 -13.36 -2.52
N ALA A 41 0.19 -12.43 -1.70
CA ALA A 41 -0.60 -11.82 -0.62
C ALA A 41 -1.27 -10.50 -1.04
N THR A 42 -0.94 -9.96 -2.21
CA THR A 42 -1.51 -8.69 -2.67
C THR A 42 -3.01 -8.83 -2.98
N GLY A 43 -3.78 -7.76 -2.77
CA GLY A 43 -5.22 -7.76 -2.99
C GLY A 43 -5.97 -8.85 -2.20
N ASN A 44 -5.51 -9.19 -0.98
CA ASN A 44 -6.06 -10.30 -0.18
C ASN A 44 -5.99 -11.67 -0.89
N GLY A 45 -4.92 -11.92 -1.63
CA GLY A 45 -4.73 -13.17 -2.39
C GLY A 45 -5.29 -13.13 -3.82
N ARG A 46 -5.91 -12.02 -4.23
CA ARG A 46 -6.50 -11.82 -5.56
C ARG A 46 -5.50 -11.19 -6.55
N CYS A 47 -4.49 -10.47 -6.08
CA CYS A 47 -3.57 -9.62 -6.83
C CYS A 47 -4.26 -8.46 -7.55
N ASN A 48 -4.36 -7.29 -6.91
CA ASN A 48 -4.72 -6.06 -7.60
C ASN A 48 -3.57 -5.65 -8.54
N LEU A 49 -3.62 -6.16 -9.76
CA LEU A 49 -2.53 -6.16 -10.75
C LEU A 49 -2.08 -4.76 -11.13
N THR A 50 -3.03 -3.86 -11.32
CA THR A 50 -2.83 -2.45 -11.66
C THR A 50 -4.08 -1.64 -11.36
N ASN A 51 -4.04 -0.34 -11.67
CA ASN A 51 -5.20 0.54 -11.64
C ASN A 51 -5.24 1.37 -12.93
N THR A 52 -6.41 1.49 -13.56
CA THR A 52 -6.59 2.26 -14.80
C THR A 52 -6.27 3.75 -14.62
N GLY A 53 -6.34 4.27 -13.39
CA GLY A 53 -5.92 5.62 -13.01
C GLY A 53 -4.47 5.72 -12.50
N ALA A 54 -3.58 4.77 -12.82
CA ALA A 54 -2.20 4.79 -12.34
C ALA A 54 -1.35 5.82 -13.10
N ASP A 55 -1.42 7.05 -12.64
CA ASP A 55 -0.65 8.19 -13.11
C ASP A 55 0.18 8.85 -11.99
N SER A 56 1.00 9.85 -12.30
CA SER A 56 1.95 10.43 -11.35
C SER A 56 1.35 11.05 -10.07
N PRO A 57 0.14 11.63 -10.05
CA PRO A 57 -0.47 12.14 -8.82
C PRO A 57 -0.80 11.07 -7.77
N ARG A 58 -0.84 9.80 -8.16
CA ARG A 58 -1.11 8.68 -7.26
C ARG A 58 0.12 8.08 -6.60
N TYR A 59 1.29 8.68 -6.84
CA TYR A 59 2.56 8.24 -6.27
C TYR A 59 3.14 9.29 -5.34
N HIS A 60 3.86 8.82 -4.33
CA HIS A 60 4.43 9.60 -3.25
C HIS A 60 5.93 9.30 -3.11
N GLY A 61 6.62 10.10 -2.30
CA GLY A 61 8.06 10.07 -2.08
C GLY A 61 8.62 11.48 -2.10
N ALA A 62 9.94 11.63 -1.98
CA ALA A 62 10.58 12.94 -2.03
C ALA A 62 10.44 13.62 -3.41
N ALA A 63 10.39 12.84 -4.49
CA ALA A 63 10.24 13.32 -5.86
C ALA A 63 9.25 12.44 -6.66
N PRO A 64 7.93 12.57 -6.45
CA PRO A 64 6.93 11.67 -7.05
C PRO A 64 6.92 11.70 -8.59
N ALA A 65 7.33 12.82 -9.20
CA ALA A 65 7.46 12.93 -10.66
C ALA A 65 8.50 11.97 -11.28
N PHE A 66 9.36 11.38 -10.47
CA PHE A 66 10.35 10.38 -10.88
C PHE A 66 9.72 9.17 -11.60
N VAL A 67 8.47 8.84 -11.28
CA VAL A 67 7.76 7.70 -11.91
C VAL A 67 7.41 7.93 -13.38
N ARG A 68 7.30 9.19 -13.83
CA ARG A 68 6.72 9.56 -15.13
C ARG A 68 7.40 8.86 -16.32
N PRO A 69 8.75 8.85 -16.47
CA PRO A 69 9.37 8.20 -17.61
C PRO A 69 9.11 6.68 -17.65
N ALA A 70 9.10 6.02 -16.49
CA ALA A 70 8.83 4.59 -16.41
C ALA A 70 7.37 4.26 -16.74
N LEU A 71 6.41 5.05 -16.23
CA LEU A 71 4.99 4.90 -16.56
C LEU A 71 4.70 5.22 -18.03
N ALA A 72 5.39 6.21 -18.63
CA ALA A 72 5.23 6.51 -20.05
C ALA A 72 5.71 5.35 -20.95
N ARG A 73 6.78 4.65 -20.54
CA ARG A 73 7.31 3.50 -21.29
C ARG A 73 6.54 2.22 -21.06
N PHE A 74 6.13 1.96 -19.83
CA PHE A 74 5.41 0.73 -19.46
C PHE A 74 4.28 1.07 -18.49
N GLY A 75 3.26 1.80 -18.99
CA GLY A 75 2.06 2.17 -18.24
C GLY A 75 1.00 1.06 -18.29
N VAL A 76 -0.18 1.39 -17.78
CA VAL A 76 -1.29 0.46 -17.58
C VAL A 76 -1.63 -0.34 -18.84
N ARG A 77 -1.81 0.34 -19.99
CA ARG A 77 -2.15 -0.34 -21.26
C ARG A 77 -1.09 -1.39 -21.64
N ARG A 78 0.19 -1.03 -21.60
CA ARG A 78 1.28 -1.98 -21.90
C ARG A 78 1.36 -3.10 -20.88
N THR A 79 1.08 -2.82 -19.61
CA THR A 79 1.00 -3.84 -18.55
C THR A 79 -0.09 -4.87 -18.87
N LEU A 80 -1.29 -4.43 -19.20
CA LEU A 80 -2.39 -5.34 -19.53
C LEU A 80 -2.11 -6.15 -20.80
N GLU A 81 -1.59 -5.51 -21.85
CA GLU A 81 -1.16 -6.17 -23.09
C GLU A 81 -0.07 -7.23 -22.79
N PHE A 82 0.94 -6.89 -22.00
CA PHE A 82 2.01 -7.80 -21.60
C PHE A 82 1.47 -9.03 -20.88
N PHE A 83 0.65 -8.86 -19.85
CA PHE A 83 0.08 -10.00 -19.12
C PHE A 83 -0.86 -10.82 -20.00
N ARG A 84 -1.58 -10.20 -20.93
CA ARG A 84 -2.41 -10.92 -21.92
C ARG A 84 -1.55 -11.80 -22.85
N THR A 85 -0.37 -11.34 -23.29
CA THR A 85 0.54 -12.17 -24.11
C THR A 85 1.08 -13.37 -23.33
N LEU A 86 1.13 -13.29 -21.99
CA LEU A 86 1.48 -14.40 -21.11
C LEU A 86 0.29 -15.35 -20.82
N GLY A 87 -0.90 -15.06 -21.37
CA GLY A 87 -2.10 -15.88 -21.17
C GLY A 87 -2.96 -15.46 -19.96
N LEU A 88 -2.72 -14.29 -19.34
CA LEU A 88 -3.52 -13.78 -18.23
C LEU A 88 -4.66 -12.91 -18.75
N LEU A 89 -5.90 -13.31 -18.48
CA LEU A 89 -7.08 -12.46 -18.65
C LEU A 89 -7.35 -11.67 -17.39
N THR A 90 -7.82 -10.44 -17.55
CA THR A 90 -8.06 -9.50 -16.45
C THR A 90 -9.48 -8.95 -16.48
N VAL A 91 -9.95 -8.48 -15.33
CA VAL A 91 -11.23 -7.77 -15.15
C VAL A 91 -10.96 -6.46 -14.41
N GLU A 92 -11.60 -5.38 -14.88
CA GLU A 92 -11.62 -4.10 -14.18
C GLU A 92 -12.84 -4.06 -13.25
N GLU A 93 -12.60 -3.68 -12.01
CA GLU A 93 -13.61 -3.45 -10.98
C GLU A 93 -13.75 -1.95 -10.68
N ALA A 94 -14.59 -1.62 -9.70
CA ALA A 94 -14.81 -0.25 -9.26
C ALA A 94 -13.49 0.46 -8.92
N ASP A 95 -13.46 1.77 -9.11
CA ASP A 95 -12.32 2.65 -8.87
C ASP A 95 -11.08 2.30 -9.72
N GLY A 96 -11.27 1.68 -10.88
CA GLY A 96 -10.20 1.34 -11.82
C GLY A 96 -9.27 0.21 -11.38
N LYS A 97 -9.62 -0.53 -10.34
CA LYS A 97 -8.84 -1.68 -9.85
C LYS A 97 -8.90 -2.83 -10.83
N VAL A 98 -7.77 -3.39 -11.21
CA VAL A 98 -7.70 -4.50 -12.17
C VAL A 98 -7.19 -5.75 -11.47
N TYR A 99 -7.92 -6.85 -11.65
CA TYR A 99 -7.60 -8.17 -11.09
C TYR A 99 -7.47 -9.22 -12.21
N PRO A 100 -6.76 -10.35 -11.98
CA PRO A 100 -6.85 -11.49 -12.88
C PRO A 100 -8.30 -12.03 -12.90
N LEU A 101 -8.77 -12.45 -14.04
CA LEU A 101 -10.14 -13.01 -14.20
C LEU A 101 -10.37 -14.24 -13.30
N SER A 102 -9.31 -14.98 -12.98
CA SER A 102 -9.34 -16.11 -12.05
C SER A 102 -9.55 -15.71 -10.59
N ASP A 103 -9.46 -14.43 -10.26
CA ASP A 103 -9.50 -13.89 -8.91
C ASP A 103 -8.42 -14.47 -7.95
N GLN A 104 -7.28 -14.93 -8.52
CA GLN A 104 -6.19 -15.61 -7.80
C GLN A 104 -4.84 -14.98 -8.11
N ALA A 105 -4.13 -14.52 -7.09
CA ALA A 105 -2.76 -14.00 -7.22
C ALA A 105 -1.77 -15.06 -7.74
N SER A 106 -2.04 -16.34 -7.52
CA SER A 106 -1.23 -17.43 -8.05
C SER A 106 -1.22 -17.45 -9.58
N SER A 107 -2.34 -17.13 -10.25
CA SER A 107 -2.38 -17.09 -11.72
C SER A 107 -1.41 -16.05 -12.28
N VAL A 108 -1.31 -14.88 -11.65
CA VAL A 108 -0.33 -13.86 -12.04
C VAL A 108 1.11 -14.34 -11.85
N LEU A 109 1.39 -14.99 -10.73
CA LEU A 109 2.73 -15.51 -10.44
C LEU A 109 3.11 -16.65 -11.38
N ASP A 110 2.19 -17.55 -11.68
CA ASP A 110 2.45 -18.72 -12.52
C ASP A 110 2.79 -18.31 -13.96
N VAL A 111 2.03 -17.38 -14.58
CA VAL A 111 2.36 -16.91 -15.94
C VAL A 111 3.72 -16.20 -15.97
N LEU A 112 4.10 -15.46 -14.93
CA LEU A 112 5.43 -14.85 -14.82
C LEU A 112 6.53 -15.92 -14.68
N ARG A 113 6.32 -16.95 -13.85
CA ARG A 113 7.28 -18.03 -13.63
C ARG A 113 7.52 -18.83 -14.90
N PHE A 114 6.46 -19.23 -15.60
CA PHE A 114 6.55 -19.92 -16.89
C PHE A 114 7.31 -19.07 -17.92
N ALA A 115 7.02 -17.76 -17.95
CA ALA A 115 7.68 -16.87 -18.89
C ALA A 115 9.19 -16.72 -18.62
N VAL A 116 9.62 -16.58 -17.36
CA VAL A 116 11.06 -16.49 -17.01
C VAL A 116 11.79 -17.81 -17.29
N GLU A 117 11.14 -18.95 -17.04
CA GLU A 117 11.67 -20.28 -17.33
C GLU A 117 11.87 -20.48 -18.85
N GLN A 118 10.84 -20.20 -19.65
CA GLN A 118 10.89 -20.30 -21.10
C GLN A 118 11.95 -19.40 -21.74
N ARG A 119 12.25 -18.25 -21.12
CA ARG A 119 13.31 -17.33 -21.61
C ARG A 119 14.70 -17.68 -21.09
N GLY A 120 14.86 -18.83 -20.43
CA GLY A 120 16.14 -19.32 -19.95
C GLY A 120 16.76 -18.50 -18.81
N VAL A 121 15.94 -17.78 -18.03
CA VAL A 121 16.41 -17.05 -16.85
C VAL A 121 16.84 -18.05 -15.78
N ARG A 122 18.10 -17.95 -15.31
CA ARG A 122 18.58 -18.74 -14.17
C ARG A 122 18.04 -18.16 -12.87
N ILE A 123 17.23 -18.91 -12.12
CA ILE A 123 16.76 -18.54 -10.79
C ILE A 123 17.58 -19.27 -9.74
N ALA A 124 18.21 -18.51 -8.81
CA ALA A 124 18.89 -19.02 -7.63
C ALA A 124 18.07 -18.64 -6.39
N GLY A 125 17.28 -19.59 -5.90
CA GLY A 125 16.47 -19.43 -4.68
C GLY A 125 17.26 -19.79 -3.42
N SER A 126 16.74 -19.40 -2.23
CA SER A 126 17.37 -19.59 -0.93
C SER A 126 18.78 -18.96 -0.81
N CYS A 127 19.05 -17.89 -1.57
CA CYS A 127 20.31 -17.20 -1.62
C CYS A 127 20.16 -15.76 -1.08
N ASP A 128 20.56 -15.55 0.18
CA ASP A 128 20.52 -14.23 0.82
C ASP A 128 21.82 -13.47 0.49
N ILE A 129 21.73 -12.46 -0.38
CA ILE A 129 22.87 -11.62 -0.74
C ILE A 129 23.13 -10.63 0.38
N VAL A 130 24.36 -10.64 0.89
CA VAL A 130 24.81 -9.79 2.00
C VAL A 130 25.88 -8.78 1.60
N GLU A 131 26.49 -8.95 0.44
CA GLU A 131 27.53 -8.04 -0.04
C GLU A 131 27.52 -7.89 -1.55
N VAL A 132 27.80 -6.67 -2.03
CA VAL A 132 28.01 -6.36 -3.45
C VAL A 132 29.34 -5.65 -3.61
N LYS A 133 30.16 -6.14 -4.53
CA LYS A 133 31.48 -5.59 -4.85
C LYS A 133 31.58 -5.18 -6.31
N LYS A 134 32.04 -3.95 -6.57
CA LYS A 134 32.45 -3.54 -7.90
C LYS A 134 33.69 -4.28 -8.29
N LYS A 135 33.75 -4.79 -9.50
CA LYS A 135 34.95 -5.45 -10.12
C LYS A 135 35.49 -4.59 -11.27
N ALA A 136 36.61 -4.97 -11.81
CA ALA A 136 37.18 -4.33 -13.03
C ALA A 136 36.15 -4.29 -14.17
N ARG A 137 35.29 -5.31 -14.27
CA ARG A 137 34.14 -5.37 -15.16
C ARG A 137 32.93 -5.88 -14.40
N GLY A 138 31.90 -5.04 -14.29
CA GLY A 138 30.63 -5.40 -13.63
C GLY A 138 30.67 -5.52 -12.10
N TYR A 139 29.83 -6.39 -11.55
CA TYR A 139 29.57 -6.53 -10.11
C TYR A 139 29.54 -7.99 -9.69
N GLU A 140 30.07 -8.27 -8.51
CA GLU A 140 29.99 -9.55 -7.82
C GLU A 140 29.05 -9.38 -6.61
N ALA A 141 28.04 -10.23 -6.51
CA ALA A 141 27.18 -10.35 -5.32
C ALA A 141 27.56 -11.62 -4.55
N ILE A 142 27.66 -11.51 -3.23
CA ILE A 142 28.09 -12.59 -2.34
C ILE A 142 26.92 -12.93 -1.42
N ALA A 143 26.51 -14.19 -1.45
CA ALA A 143 25.50 -14.72 -0.54
C ALA A 143 26.08 -14.97 0.86
N ALA A 144 25.22 -15.03 1.88
CA ALA A 144 25.59 -15.38 3.26
C ALA A 144 26.27 -16.75 3.36
N THR A 145 26.03 -17.64 2.41
CA THR A 145 26.69 -18.95 2.27
C THR A 145 28.11 -18.88 1.69
N GLY A 146 28.52 -17.70 1.19
CA GLY A 146 29.77 -17.52 0.46
C GLY A 146 29.65 -17.78 -1.05
N GLU A 147 28.50 -18.22 -1.55
CA GLU A 147 28.25 -18.36 -3.00
C GLU A 147 28.33 -17.00 -3.69
N LYS A 148 28.92 -16.99 -4.89
CA LYS A 148 29.18 -15.77 -5.65
C LYS A 148 28.45 -15.76 -6.97
N PHE A 149 27.84 -14.62 -7.28
CA PHE A 149 27.14 -14.35 -8.52
C PHE A 149 27.77 -13.14 -9.21
N PHE A 150 27.92 -13.20 -10.53
CA PHE A 150 28.51 -12.12 -11.30
C PHE A 150 27.56 -11.62 -12.40
N GLY A 151 27.53 -10.30 -12.59
CA GLY A 151 26.87 -9.64 -13.71
C GLY A 151 27.66 -8.46 -14.25
N ASP A 152 27.63 -8.24 -15.56
CA ASP A 152 28.14 -7.02 -16.19
C ASP A 152 27.30 -5.80 -15.73
N LYS A 153 26.00 -6.03 -15.47
CA LYS A 153 25.02 -5.09 -14.89
C LYS A 153 24.34 -5.73 -13.68
N LEU A 154 23.97 -4.89 -12.72
CA LEU A 154 23.32 -5.29 -11.47
C LEU A 154 21.99 -4.56 -11.32
N ILE A 155 20.89 -5.28 -11.04
CA ILE A 155 19.58 -4.70 -10.77
C ILE A 155 19.13 -5.11 -9.37
N ILE A 156 18.85 -4.14 -8.50
CA ILE A 156 18.36 -4.37 -7.14
C ILE A 156 16.84 -4.22 -7.10
N CYS A 157 16.15 -5.32 -6.81
CA CYS A 157 14.69 -5.46 -6.79
C CYS A 157 14.19 -6.05 -5.47
N CYS A 158 14.85 -5.74 -4.35
CA CYS A 158 14.60 -6.39 -3.06
C CYS A 158 13.30 -5.98 -2.38
N GLY A 159 12.59 -4.97 -2.91
CA GLY A 159 11.40 -4.42 -2.27
C GLY A 159 11.71 -3.64 -1.00
N GLY A 160 10.69 -3.43 -0.16
CA GLY A 160 10.77 -2.68 1.09
C GLY A 160 10.68 -3.55 2.35
N CYS A 161 10.51 -2.89 3.51
CA CYS A 161 10.43 -3.52 4.84
C CYS A 161 9.06 -4.12 5.15
N ALA A 162 8.01 -3.72 4.43
CA ALA A 162 6.63 -4.10 4.71
C ALA A 162 6.37 -5.58 4.42
N GLY A 163 5.55 -6.22 5.28
CA GLY A 163 5.20 -7.62 5.15
C GLY A 163 6.36 -8.55 5.49
N LYS A 164 6.95 -8.43 6.67
CA LYS A 164 8.13 -9.21 7.11
C LYS A 164 7.96 -10.72 6.91
N ARG A 165 6.78 -11.27 7.22
CA ARG A 165 6.45 -12.70 7.01
C ARG A 165 6.44 -13.10 5.52
N LEU A 166 6.30 -12.13 4.63
CA LEU A 166 6.25 -12.30 3.18
C LEU A 166 7.58 -12.00 2.49
N GLY A 167 8.61 -11.67 3.26
CA GLY A 167 9.95 -11.41 2.75
C GLY A 167 10.39 -9.95 2.82
N GLY A 168 9.59 -9.04 3.40
CA GLY A 168 9.97 -7.64 3.62
C GLY A 168 11.19 -7.53 4.55
N VAL A 169 12.29 -6.94 4.04
CA VAL A 169 13.57 -6.80 4.75
C VAL A 169 14.31 -5.54 4.28
N LYS A 170 15.35 -5.17 5.02
CA LYS A 170 16.20 -4.01 4.72
C LYS A 170 17.38 -4.32 3.79
N SER A 171 17.50 -5.55 3.29
CA SER A 171 18.69 -5.98 2.53
C SER A 171 18.96 -5.11 1.31
N GLY A 172 17.93 -4.74 0.52
CA GLY A 172 18.10 -3.88 -0.65
C GLY A 172 18.69 -2.51 -0.31
N TYR A 173 18.22 -1.89 0.78
CA TYR A 173 18.76 -0.62 1.25
C TYR A 173 20.22 -0.75 1.70
N PHE A 174 20.54 -1.86 2.36
CA PHE A 174 21.91 -2.13 2.80
C PHE A 174 22.85 -2.34 1.59
N LEU A 175 22.43 -3.13 0.60
CA LEU A 175 23.24 -3.40 -0.60
C LEU A 175 23.50 -2.13 -1.43
N LEU A 176 22.48 -1.28 -1.61
CA LEU A 176 22.63 0.01 -2.28
C LEU A 176 23.45 1.00 -1.45
N GLY A 177 23.34 0.94 -0.12
CA GLY A 177 24.18 1.70 0.80
C GLY A 177 25.66 1.37 0.68
N GLN A 178 26.03 0.10 0.44
CA GLN A 178 27.42 -0.31 0.15
C GLN A 178 27.98 0.32 -1.13
N LEU A 179 27.09 0.73 -2.05
CA LEU A 179 27.44 1.41 -3.30
C LEU A 179 27.38 2.95 -3.19
N GLY A 180 27.17 3.49 -1.97
CA GLY A 180 27.19 4.91 -1.68
C GLY A 180 25.82 5.59 -1.68
N HIS A 181 24.73 4.86 -1.90
CA HIS A 181 23.38 5.42 -1.93
C HIS A 181 22.81 5.70 -0.54
N ARG A 182 22.00 6.76 -0.44
CA ARG A 182 21.29 7.15 0.77
C ARG A 182 19.89 6.58 0.81
N CYS A 183 19.47 6.18 2.00
CA CYS A 183 18.10 5.77 2.28
C CYS A 183 17.38 6.88 3.05
N THR A 184 16.19 7.27 2.61
CA THR A 184 15.31 8.20 3.33
C THR A 184 14.69 7.52 4.55
N ALA A 185 13.97 8.28 5.37
CA ALA A 185 13.24 7.72 6.51
C ALA A 185 12.16 6.74 6.02
N LEU A 186 12.08 5.58 6.65
CA LEU A 186 11.15 4.51 6.27
C LEU A 186 9.94 4.50 7.19
N TYR A 187 8.74 4.47 6.61
CA TYR A 187 7.46 4.43 7.33
C TYR A 187 6.60 3.27 6.84
N PRO A 188 5.90 2.55 7.77
CA PRO A 188 4.91 1.56 7.40
C PRO A 188 3.66 2.25 6.85
N CYS A 189 3.22 1.85 5.66
CA CYS A 189 2.04 2.41 4.97
C CYS A 189 1.07 1.32 4.50
N LEU A 190 -0.14 1.73 4.14
CA LEU A 190 -1.27 0.84 3.85
C LEU A 190 -1.47 -0.16 4.99
N THR A 191 -1.69 0.39 6.18
CA THR A 191 -1.81 -0.36 7.44
C THR A 191 -2.86 0.27 8.35
N GLN A 192 -3.16 -0.38 9.47
CA GLN A 192 -4.12 0.13 10.45
C GLN A 192 -3.56 1.35 11.19
N ILE A 193 -4.45 2.28 11.53
CA ILE A 193 -4.15 3.46 12.36
C ILE A 193 -4.48 3.15 13.80
N LYS A 194 -3.51 3.34 14.68
CA LYS A 194 -3.68 3.22 16.14
C LYS A 194 -4.25 4.51 16.71
N THR A 195 -5.27 4.38 17.54
CA THR A 195 -5.93 5.50 18.22
C THR A 195 -6.05 5.22 19.71
N ASP A 196 -6.45 6.22 20.49
CA ASP A 196 -6.87 6.00 21.88
C ASP A 196 -7.93 4.86 21.92
N PRO A 197 -7.67 3.77 22.66
CA PRO A 197 -8.55 2.60 22.69
C PRO A 197 -9.85 2.81 23.47
N THR A 198 -10.01 3.90 24.18
CA THR A 198 -11.13 4.14 25.12
C THR A 198 -12.51 3.86 24.50
N TRP A 199 -12.69 4.28 23.23
CA TRP A 199 -13.97 4.10 22.53
C TRP A 199 -13.96 2.98 21.50
N VAL A 200 -12.80 2.73 20.85
CA VAL A 200 -12.72 1.78 19.75
C VAL A 200 -12.70 0.32 20.21
N LYS A 201 -12.18 0.06 21.40
CA LYS A 201 -12.09 -1.30 21.97
C LYS A 201 -13.46 -2.00 22.06
N ALA A 202 -14.49 -1.25 22.48
CA ALA A 202 -15.86 -1.75 22.54
C ALA A 202 -16.47 -2.02 21.17
N LEU A 203 -15.91 -1.42 20.11
CA LEU A 203 -16.36 -1.53 18.73
C LEU A 203 -15.60 -2.57 17.91
N LYS A 204 -14.66 -3.31 18.52
CA LYS A 204 -13.85 -4.32 17.83
C LYS A 204 -14.69 -5.21 16.91
N GLY A 205 -14.28 -5.30 15.64
CA GLY A 205 -14.93 -6.09 14.59
C GLY A 205 -16.13 -5.41 13.92
N ILE A 206 -16.61 -4.27 14.43
CA ILE A 206 -17.68 -3.51 13.78
C ILE A 206 -17.16 -2.86 12.52
N ARG A 207 -17.91 -2.98 11.43
CA ARG A 207 -17.73 -2.24 10.20
C ARG A 207 -18.74 -1.12 10.11
N ALA A 208 -18.34 0.00 9.55
CA ALA A 208 -19.21 1.15 9.29
C ALA A 208 -18.75 1.85 8.01
N ASP A 209 -19.68 2.44 7.28
CA ASP A 209 -19.40 3.43 6.26
C ASP A 209 -19.22 4.78 6.94
N ALA A 210 -18.13 5.47 6.65
CA ALA A 210 -17.84 6.77 7.24
C ALA A 210 -16.93 7.61 6.33
N GLN A 211 -16.99 8.94 6.50
CA GLN A 211 -15.91 9.81 6.04
C GLN A 211 -14.92 10.00 7.19
N LEU A 212 -13.65 9.82 6.89
CA LEU A 212 -12.55 10.05 7.83
C LEU A 212 -11.74 11.25 7.37
N SER A 213 -11.57 12.22 8.28
CA SER A 213 -10.65 13.33 8.10
C SER A 213 -9.47 13.15 9.05
N LEU A 214 -8.25 13.08 8.51
CA LEU A 214 -7.03 13.20 9.31
C LEU A 214 -6.73 14.69 9.50
N ARG A 215 -6.62 15.12 10.75
CA ARG A 215 -6.46 16.54 11.11
C ARG A 215 -5.27 16.77 12.03
N ARG A 216 -4.68 17.97 11.91
CA ARG A 216 -3.77 18.53 12.90
C ARG A 216 -4.28 19.91 13.32
N GLY A 217 -4.59 20.08 14.61
CA GLY A 217 -5.32 21.27 15.06
C GLY A 217 -6.64 21.41 14.31
N GLY A 218 -6.87 22.58 13.68
CA GLY A 218 -8.04 22.84 12.83
C GLY A 218 -7.89 22.42 11.36
N ALA A 219 -6.65 22.14 10.90
CA ALA A 219 -6.38 21.87 9.48
C ALA A 219 -6.68 20.41 9.12
N VAL A 220 -7.34 20.20 7.99
CA VAL A 220 -7.53 18.89 7.35
C VAL A 220 -6.28 18.59 6.52
N LEU A 221 -5.62 17.46 6.79
CA LEU A 221 -4.46 17.01 6.05
C LEU A 221 -4.86 16.08 4.88
N GLN A 222 -5.82 15.20 5.13
CA GLN A 222 -6.35 14.27 4.13
C GLN A 222 -7.75 13.80 4.55
N GLU A 223 -8.61 13.53 3.58
CA GLU A 223 -9.95 12.97 3.78
C GLU A 223 -10.19 11.80 2.84
N GLU A 224 -10.86 10.77 3.37
CA GLU A 224 -11.25 9.59 2.62
C GLU A 224 -12.63 9.11 3.10
N ALA A 225 -13.39 8.47 2.22
CA ALA A 225 -14.72 7.99 2.55
C ALA A 225 -14.95 6.55 2.09
N GLY A 226 -15.65 5.76 2.90
CA GLY A 226 -15.98 4.37 2.61
C GLY A 226 -15.97 3.49 3.85
N GLU A 227 -15.80 2.18 3.66
CA GLU A 227 -15.82 1.21 4.75
C GLU A 227 -14.58 1.33 5.65
N ILE A 228 -14.86 1.39 6.95
CA ILE A 228 -13.88 1.23 8.03
C ILE A 228 -14.22 -0.01 8.85
N GLN A 229 -13.21 -0.54 9.54
CA GLN A 229 -13.38 -1.58 10.55
C GLN A 229 -12.70 -1.15 11.84
N PHE A 230 -13.45 -1.16 12.94
CA PHE A 230 -12.87 -0.93 14.26
C PHE A 230 -12.09 -2.15 14.75
N THR A 231 -10.95 -1.88 15.37
CA THR A 231 -10.12 -2.86 16.07
C THR A 231 -10.08 -2.54 17.56
N ASP A 232 -9.41 -3.36 18.37
CA ASP A 232 -9.21 -3.07 19.79
C ASP A 232 -8.21 -1.95 20.06
N PHE A 233 -7.50 -1.48 19.04
CA PHE A 233 -6.47 -0.42 19.14
C PHE A 233 -6.68 0.76 18.19
N GLY A 234 -7.72 0.76 17.36
CA GLY A 234 -7.94 1.84 16.39
C GLY A 234 -8.84 1.45 15.24
N VAL A 235 -8.48 1.90 14.03
CA VAL A 235 -9.25 1.69 12.80
C VAL A 235 -8.45 1.02 11.70
N SER A 236 -9.13 0.20 10.92
CA SER A 236 -8.65 -0.57 9.78
C SER A 236 -9.61 -0.38 8.60
N GLY A 237 -9.33 -1.05 7.49
CA GLY A 237 -10.12 -0.99 6.26
C GLY A 237 -9.53 -0.07 5.21
N PRO A 238 -10.07 -0.06 3.98
CA PRO A 238 -9.51 0.68 2.86
C PRO A 238 -9.27 2.16 3.14
N VAL A 239 -10.22 2.82 3.80
CA VAL A 239 -10.13 4.24 4.17
C VAL A 239 -8.99 4.50 5.16
N ALA A 240 -8.84 3.66 6.19
CA ALA A 240 -7.75 3.77 7.15
C ALA A 240 -6.38 3.53 6.47
N PHE A 241 -6.32 2.60 5.53
CA PHE A 241 -5.09 2.34 4.77
C PHE A 241 -4.69 3.54 3.91
N ALA A 242 -5.62 4.17 3.22
CA ALA A 242 -5.35 5.37 2.43
C ALA A 242 -4.80 6.53 3.29
N LEU A 243 -5.35 6.73 4.50
CA LEU A 243 -4.90 7.77 5.43
C LEU A 243 -3.60 7.40 6.18
N SER A 244 -3.19 6.13 6.18
CA SER A 244 -2.11 5.64 7.04
C SER A 244 -0.75 6.25 6.71
N ARG A 245 -0.48 6.60 5.44
CA ARG A 245 0.74 7.28 5.05
C ARG A 245 0.85 8.65 5.72
N ALA A 246 -0.18 9.47 5.59
CA ALA A 246 -0.24 10.79 6.22
C ALA A 246 -0.20 10.69 7.75
N ALA A 247 -0.82 9.66 8.33
CA ALA A 247 -0.76 9.39 9.77
C ALA A 247 0.65 8.96 10.24
N ALA A 248 1.40 8.20 9.42
CA ALA A 248 2.75 7.76 9.75
C ALA A 248 3.79 8.87 9.62
N THR A 249 3.67 9.73 8.62
CA THR A 249 4.63 10.80 8.34
C THR A 249 4.27 12.14 8.98
N GLY A 250 3.03 12.29 9.42
CA GLY A 250 2.48 13.55 9.91
C GLY A 250 2.95 13.98 11.30
N GLY A 251 3.69 13.15 12.07
CA GLY A 251 4.18 13.49 13.43
C GLY A 251 3.07 13.49 14.50
N GLU A 252 3.27 14.25 15.55
CA GLU A 252 2.39 14.26 16.74
C GLU A 252 1.17 15.18 16.58
N GLY A 253 0.19 15.03 17.49
CA GLY A 253 -1.00 15.88 17.58
C GLY A 253 -2.04 15.63 16.48
N LEU A 254 -1.99 14.47 15.84
CA LEU A 254 -2.95 14.07 14.83
C LEU A 254 -4.25 13.54 15.44
N ARG A 255 -5.37 13.84 14.79
CA ARG A 255 -6.70 13.29 15.12
C ARG A 255 -7.38 12.78 13.86
N LEU A 256 -8.04 11.64 13.99
CA LEU A 256 -9.07 11.21 13.05
C LEU A 256 -10.41 11.76 13.51
N VAL A 257 -11.17 12.32 12.59
CA VAL A 257 -12.55 12.73 12.81
C VAL A 257 -13.43 11.93 11.87
N LEU A 258 -14.39 11.18 12.43
CA LEU A 258 -15.28 10.29 11.68
C LEU A 258 -16.66 10.92 11.57
N ASP A 259 -17.21 10.95 10.35
CA ASP A 259 -18.60 11.28 10.05
C ASP A 259 -19.33 10.01 9.60
N PHE A 260 -20.24 9.51 10.42
CA PHE A 260 -21.06 8.32 10.13
C PHE A 260 -22.33 8.62 9.34
N PHE A 261 -22.62 9.89 9.07
CA PHE A 261 -23.83 10.36 8.38
C PHE A 261 -23.45 11.37 7.26
N ARG A 262 -22.51 11.01 6.40
CA ARG A 262 -21.96 11.90 5.38
C ARG A 262 -22.98 12.48 4.40
N GLY A 263 -24.12 11.82 4.20
CA GLY A 263 -25.21 12.32 3.34
C GLY A 263 -26.19 13.28 4.03
N TYR A 264 -26.04 13.54 5.34
CA TYR A 264 -27.01 14.28 6.13
C TYR A 264 -26.37 15.44 6.90
N GLY A 265 -27.06 16.58 6.96
CA GLY A 265 -26.68 17.69 7.82
C GLY A 265 -27.01 17.45 9.29
N ALA A 266 -26.27 18.04 10.24
CA ALA A 266 -26.56 17.89 11.66
C ALA A 266 -27.98 18.37 12.06
N PRO A 267 -28.52 19.50 11.51
CA PRO A 267 -29.91 19.91 11.78
C PRO A 267 -30.94 18.92 11.25
N GLU A 268 -30.72 18.34 10.09
CA GLU A 268 -31.58 17.32 9.47
C GLU A 268 -31.64 16.04 10.32
N LEU A 269 -30.46 15.56 10.77
CA LEU A 269 -30.37 14.42 11.67
C LEU A 269 -31.08 14.70 13.01
N ALA A 270 -30.92 15.89 13.56
CA ALA A 270 -31.60 16.27 14.81
C ALA A 270 -33.13 16.27 14.63
N ALA A 271 -33.64 16.81 13.52
CA ALA A 271 -35.07 16.77 13.21
C ALA A 271 -35.59 15.33 13.08
N PHE A 272 -34.84 14.46 12.37
CA PHE A 272 -35.17 13.04 12.21
C PHE A 272 -35.26 12.32 13.56
N PHE A 273 -34.28 12.50 14.45
CA PHE A 273 -34.27 11.83 15.73
C PHE A 273 -35.28 12.41 16.73
N ARG A 274 -35.64 13.69 16.65
CA ARG A 274 -36.77 14.27 17.39
C ARG A 274 -38.08 13.62 16.96
N ALA A 275 -38.35 13.53 15.67
CA ALA A 275 -39.55 12.87 15.15
C ALA A 275 -39.63 11.40 15.58
N ARG A 276 -38.49 10.68 15.58
CA ARG A 276 -38.42 9.30 16.07
C ARG A 276 -38.75 9.20 17.56
N ARG A 277 -38.22 10.09 18.39
CA ARG A 277 -38.53 10.19 19.82
C ARG A 277 -40.02 10.39 20.05
N GLU A 278 -40.63 11.29 19.30
CA GLU A 278 -42.06 11.60 19.40
C GLU A 278 -42.96 10.43 18.96
N SER A 279 -42.54 9.71 17.90
CA SER A 279 -43.29 8.57 17.37
C SER A 279 -43.19 7.32 18.26
N PHE A 280 -42.10 7.17 19.03
CA PHE A 280 -41.84 5.96 19.81
C PHE A 280 -41.38 6.28 21.26
N PRO A 281 -42.10 7.10 22.03
CA PRO A 281 -41.61 7.62 23.31
C PRO A 281 -41.34 6.55 24.36
N ALA A 282 -42.01 5.40 24.29
CA ALA A 282 -41.88 4.29 25.25
C ALA A 282 -40.69 3.34 24.95
N LEU A 283 -40.04 3.43 23.79
CA LEU A 283 -38.90 2.61 23.50
C LEU A 283 -37.70 2.98 24.40
N PRO A 284 -36.78 2.03 24.68
CA PRO A 284 -35.55 2.34 25.41
C PRO A 284 -34.74 3.44 24.68
N ALA A 285 -34.14 4.35 25.44
CA ALA A 285 -33.34 5.44 24.88
C ALA A 285 -32.16 4.93 24.01
N GLU A 286 -31.64 3.74 24.32
CA GLU A 286 -30.57 3.09 23.54
C GLU A 286 -30.99 2.68 22.11
N GLU A 287 -32.27 2.68 21.79
CA GLU A 287 -32.83 2.38 20.47
C GLU A 287 -32.98 3.62 19.57
N LEU A 288 -32.54 4.81 20.00
CA LEU A 288 -32.65 6.05 19.22
C LEU A 288 -31.96 5.94 17.87
N LEU A 289 -30.79 5.27 17.77
CA LEU A 289 -30.03 5.10 16.55
C LEU A 289 -30.31 3.76 15.83
N SER A 290 -31.25 2.94 16.33
CA SER A 290 -31.61 1.68 15.68
C SER A 290 -32.24 1.93 14.31
N GLY A 291 -31.80 1.16 13.31
CA GLY A 291 -32.16 1.38 11.90
C GLY A 291 -31.26 2.37 11.15
N SER A 292 -30.44 3.17 11.88
CA SER A 292 -29.53 4.14 11.27
C SER A 292 -28.07 3.70 11.33
N LEU A 293 -27.66 3.05 12.44
CA LEU A 293 -26.30 2.57 12.66
C LEU A 293 -26.32 1.15 13.25
N GLN A 294 -25.18 0.48 13.12
CA GLN A 294 -24.95 -0.79 13.80
C GLN A 294 -25.12 -0.62 15.32
N SER A 295 -25.85 -1.54 15.98
CA SER A 295 -26.32 -1.39 17.36
C SER A 295 -25.22 -1.01 18.36
N ARG A 296 -24.05 -1.70 18.37
CA ARG A 296 -22.95 -1.37 19.28
C ARG A 296 -22.36 0.02 19.02
N LEU A 297 -22.26 0.43 17.74
CA LEU A 297 -21.81 1.77 17.38
C LEU A 297 -22.80 2.82 17.88
N GLY A 298 -24.10 2.62 17.65
CA GLY A 298 -25.15 3.50 18.14
C GLY A 298 -25.11 3.67 19.66
N LYS A 299 -25.04 2.55 20.40
CA LYS A 299 -24.96 2.58 21.88
C LYS A 299 -23.67 3.28 22.38
N THR A 300 -22.57 3.13 21.68
CA THR A 300 -21.32 3.81 22.01
C THR A 300 -21.42 5.33 21.81
N LEU A 301 -22.06 5.77 20.73
CA LEU A 301 -22.32 7.19 20.46
C LEU A 301 -23.26 7.80 21.51
N LEU A 302 -24.35 7.13 21.84
CA LEU A 302 -25.30 7.55 22.89
C LEU A 302 -24.62 7.72 24.25
N LYS A 303 -23.82 6.71 24.65
CA LYS A 303 -23.05 6.77 25.89
C LYS A 303 -22.06 7.96 25.88
N ARG A 304 -21.35 8.18 24.79
CA ARG A 304 -20.39 9.30 24.67
C ARG A 304 -21.07 10.66 24.61
N ALA A 305 -22.27 10.72 24.04
CA ALA A 305 -23.11 11.92 24.08
C ALA A 305 -23.68 12.24 25.47
N GLY A 306 -23.70 11.26 26.38
CA GLY A 306 -24.20 11.39 27.76
C GLY A 306 -25.65 11.06 27.89
N VAL A 307 -26.28 10.39 26.92
CA VAL A 307 -27.63 9.88 27.01
C VAL A 307 -27.70 8.78 28.08
N ALA A 308 -28.61 8.93 29.04
CA ALA A 308 -28.71 8.03 30.18
C ALA A 308 -29.14 6.62 29.77
N ALA A 309 -28.38 5.61 30.23
CA ALA A 309 -28.78 4.20 30.06
C ALA A 309 -30.04 3.89 30.91
N GLY A 310 -30.97 3.09 30.36
CA GLY A 310 -32.15 2.64 31.07
C GLY A 310 -33.35 3.63 31.04
N GLY A 311 -33.19 4.79 30.38
CA GLY A 311 -34.31 5.71 30.11
C GLY A 311 -35.13 5.29 28.89
N THR A 312 -36.23 6.04 28.64
CA THR A 312 -37.04 5.90 27.41
C THR A 312 -36.67 6.98 26.38
N LEU A 313 -37.04 6.78 25.11
CA LEU A 313 -36.84 7.78 24.06
C LEU A 313 -37.52 9.11 24.41
N GLY A 314 -38.72 9.07 24.98
CA GLY A 314 -39.45 10.27 25.39
C GLY A 314 -38.75 11.13 26.45
N ALA A 315 -37.80 10.53 27.21
CA ALA A 315 -37.00 11.25 28.20
C ALA A 315 -35.76 11.92 27.62
N VAL A 316 -35.34 11.58 26.37
CA VAL A 316 -34.15 12.17 25.73
C VAL A 316 -34.45 13.61 25.34
N THR A 317 -33.61 14.52 25.80
CA THR A 317 -33.78 15.95 25.56
C THR A 317 -33.30 16.39 24.18
N ASP A 318 -33.76 17.54 23.70
CA ASP A 318 -33.29 18.14 22.44
C ASP A 318 -31.77 18.42 22.47
N ALA A 319 -31.27 18.88 23.61
CA ALA A 319 -29.84 19.14 23.80
C ALA A 319 -29.00 17.84 23.67
N GLU A 320 -29.47 16.71 24.17
CA GLU A 320 -28.82 15.41 24.02
C GLU A 320 -28.86 14.93 22.57
N ILE A 321 -29.98 15.14 21.85
CA ILE A 321 -30.11 14.83 20.41
C ILE A 321 -29.12 15.67 19.60
N GLU A 322 -29.04 16.97 19.83
CA GLU A 322 -28.08 17.85 19.13
C GLU A 322 -26.64 17.47 19.39
N LYS A 323 -26.29 17.19 20.65
CA LYS A 323 -24.96 16.73 21.03
C LYS A 323 -24.62 15.38 20.37
N LEU A 324 -25.57 14.45 20.32
CA LEU A 324 -25.43 13.16 19.66
C LEU A 324 -25.21 13.33 18.16
N CYS A 325 -25.98 14.16 17.45
CA CYS A 325 -25.84 14.42 16.03
C CYS A 325 -24.48 15.05 15.72
N ASN A 326 -24.08 16.05 16.50
CA ASN A 326 -22.75 16.64 16.36
C ASN A 326 -21.63 15.63 16.58
N LEU A 327 -21.76 14.77 17.59
CA LEU A 327 -20.78 13.71 17.84
C LEU A 327 -20.75 12.67 16.73
N ALA A 328 -21.88 12.27 16.19
CA ALA A 328 -21.97 11.29 15.10
C ALA A 328 -21.41 11.81 13.78
N LYS A 329 -21.45 13.13 13.57
CA LYS A 329 -20.82 13.82 12.45
C LYS A 329 -19.33 14.14 12.67
N HIS A 330 -18.87 14.23 13.92
CA HIS A 330 -17.53 14.64 14.28
C HIS A 330 -16.98 13.77 15.42
N PHE A 331 -16.93 12.46 15.20
CA PHE A 331 -16.42 11.51 16.21
C PHE A 331 -14.89 11.54 16.24
N PRO A 332 -14.27 12.18 17.24
CA PRO A 332 -12.84 12.35 17.30
C PRO A 332 -12.15 11.14 17.92
N LEU A 333 -11.04 10.71 17.31
CA LEU A 333 -10.11 9.73 17.83
C LEU A 333 -8.69 10.31 17.78
N GLU A 334 -7.99 10.30 18.91
CA GLU A 334 -6.59 10.69 18.95
C GLU A 334 -5.73 9.63 18.27
N VAL A 335 -4.85 10.06 17.35
CA VAL A 335 -3.95 9.16 16.62
C VAL A 335 -2.69 8.95 17.44
N LEU A 336 -2.41 7.68 17.75
CA LEU A 336 -1.21 7.25 18.48
C LEU A 336 -0.12 6.70 17.54
N GLY A 337 -0.34 6.76 16.23
CA GLY A 337 0.54 6.25 15.18
C GLY A 337 -0.14 5.21 14.30
N VAL A 338 0.66 4.41 13.62
CA VAL A 338 0.19 3.33 12.75
C VAL A 338 0.75 1.97 13.20
N MET A 339 0.22 0.88 12.66
CA MET A 339 0.82 -0.45 12.88
C MET A 339 2.17 -0.55 12.17
N GLY A 340 3.07 -1.39 12.71
CA GLY A 340 4.42 -1.54 12.20
C GLY A 340 4.52 -2.28 10.86
N PHE A 341 5.73 -2.41 10.36
CA PHE A 341 6.06 -3.07 9.07
C PHE A 341 5.55 -4.50 8.94
N ASP A 342 5.35 -5.21 10.04
CA ASP A 342 4.80 -6.58 10.01
C ASP A 342 3.37 -6.62 9.47
N SER A 343 2.58 -5.57 9.74
CA SER A 343 1.19 -5.40 9.33
C SER A 343 1.02 -4.52 8.08
N ALA A 344 2.03 -3.75 7.73
CA ALA A 344 1.98 -2.86 6.57
C ALA A 344 2.06 -3.63 5.25
N GLN A 345 1.37 -3.14 4.24
CA GLN A 345 1.46 -3.68 2.88
C GLN A 345 2.61 -3.06 2.09
N VAL A 346 2.93 -1.79 2.37
CA VAL A 346 3.89 -0.96 1.64
C VAL A 346 4.80 -0.21 2.60
N THR A 347 6.02 0.05 2.15
CA THR A 347 6.99 0.93 2.80
C THR A 347 7.00 2.27 2.08
N ALA A 348 6.71 3.36 2.77
CA ALA A 348 7.02 4.70 2.29
C ALA A 348 8.45 5.07 2.68
N GLY A 349 9.11 5.83 1.83
CA GLY A 349 10.56 6.01 1.89
C GLY A 349 11.30 4.90 1.16
N GLY A 350 12.60 5.05 1.00
CA GLY A 350 13.44 4.12 0.27
C GLY A 350 14.77 4.77 -0.12
N MET A 351 15.42 4.23 -1.13
CA MET A 351 16.62 4.84 -1.69
C MET A 351 16.28 6.16 -2.37
N ASP A 352 17.07 7.18 -2.08
CA ASP A 352 16.88 8.54 -2.61
C ASP A 352 16.89 8.53 -4.14
N VAL A 353 15.74 8.79 -4.75
CA VAL A 353 15.58 8.75 -6.21
C VAL A 353 16.37 9.80 -6.95
N SER A 354 16.84 10.86 -6.27
CA SER A 354 17.73 11.87 -6.87
C SER A 354 19.10 11.30 -7.27
N GLU A 355 19.46 10.14 -6.73
CA GLU A 355 20.69 9.42 -7.02
C GLU A 355 20.54 8.41 -8.17
N PHE A 356 19.39 8.39 -8.84
CA PHE A 356 19.07 7.53 -9.98
C PHE A 356 18.52 8.35 -11.15
N ARG A 357 18.78 7.89 -12.36
CA ARG A 357 18.23 8.46 -13.58
C ARG A 357 16.77 8.03 -13.73
N ALA A 358 15.86 8.97 -13.84
CA ALA A 358 14.42 8.67 -13.95
C ALA A 358 14.06 7.91 -15.24
N ASP A 359 14.84 8.06 -16.31
CA ASP A 359 14.57 7.48 -17.62
C ASP A 359 15.09 6.03 -17.76
N THR A 360 16.15 5.65 -17.05
CA THR A 360 16.78 4.32 -17.12
C THR A 360 16.76 3.57 -15.79
N LEU A 361 16.52 4.25 -14.68
CA LEU A 361 16.66 3.77 -13.30
C LEU A 361 18.11 3.36 -12.95
N GLU A 362 19.09 3.81 -13.74
CA GLU A 362 20.50 3.61 -13.48
C GLU A 362 20.99 4.54 -12.37
N SER A 363 21.82 4.01 -11.50
CA SER A 363 22.53 4.76 -10.47
C SER A 363 23.42 5.85 -11.06
N CYS A 364 23.35 7.07 -10.53
CA CYS A 364 24.28 8.15 -10.83
C CYS A 364 25.63 7.96 -10.11
N LEU A 365 25.70 7.12 -9.07
CA LEU A 365 26.88 6.90 -8.24
C LEU A 365 27.68 5.65 -8.67
N ALA A 366 26.99 4.61 -9.13
CA ALA A 366 27.56 3.31 -9.47
C ALA A 366 27.11 2.90 -10.89
N PRO A 367 27.83 3.30 -11.95
CA PRO A 367 27.47 3.00 -13.33
C PRO A 367 27.26 1.51 -13.58
N GLY A 368 26.13 1.15 -14.20
CA GLY A 368 25.74 -0.24 -14.44
C GLY A 368 24.98 -0.89 -13.30
N VAL A 369 24.67 -0.15 -12.23
CA VAL A 369 23.72 -0.54 -11.18
C VAL A 369 22.37 0.11 -11.44
N PHE A 370 21.30 -0.64 -11.25
CA PHE A 370 19.91 -0.19 -11.40
C PHE A 370 19.11 -0.57 -10.15
N ALA A 371 18.06 0.17 -9.88
CA ALA A 371 17.12 -0.17 -8.81
C ALA A 371 15.68 -0.09 -9.31
N ALA A 372 14.80 -1.01 -8.87
CA ALA A 372 13.42 -1.04 -9.31
C ALA A 372 12.44 -1.49 -8.21
N GLY A 373 11.22 -0.98 -8.26
CA GLY A 373 10.15 -1.27 -7.30
C GLY A 373 10.28 -0.51 -5.99
N GLU A 374 9.74 -1.09 -4.93
CA GLU A 374 9.57 -0.49 -3.59
C GLU A 374 10.90 -0.21 -2.85
N VAL A 375 12.04 -0.63 -3.37
CA VAL A 375 13.36 -0.28 -2.81
C VAL A 375 13.71 1.20 -3.03
N LEU A 376 13.15 1.84 -4.05
CA LEU A 376 13.24 3.28 -4.31
C LEU A 376 12.23 4.05 -3.45
N ASP A 377 12.52 5.30 -3.11
CA ASP A 377 11.60 6.20 -2.39
C ASP A 377 10.41 6.60 -3.27
N ILE A 378 9.62 5.60 -3.64
CA ILE A 378 8.36 5.71 -4.37
C ILE A 378 7.38 4.69 -3.78
N ASP A 379 6.28 5.21 -3.28
CA ASP A 379 5.10 4.43 -2.87
C ASP A 379 3.84 4.97 -3.56
N GLY A 380 2.87 4.12 -3.80
CA GLY A 380 1.60 4.48 -4.43
C GLY A 380 0.42 4.30 -3.50
N ASP A 381 -0.70 4.93 -3.85
CA ASP A 381 -1.98 4.80 -3.18
C ASP A 381 -2.40 3.32 -3.03
N CYS A 382 -3.42 3.07 -2.21
CA CYS A 382 -4.07 1.77 -2.12
C CYS A 382 -4.86 1.49 -3.40
N GLY A 383 -4.65 0.32 -4.04
CA GLY A 383 -5.50 -0.06 -5.18
C GLY A 383 -4.78 -0.36 -6.50
N GLY A 384 -3.61 -0.99 -6.48
CA GLY A 384 -2.90 -1.47 -7.68
C GLY A 384 -1.72 -0.61 -8.13
N PHE A 385 -1.58 0.60 -7.57
CA PHE A 385 -0.53 1.56 -7.96
C PHE A 385 0.88 1.04 -7.66
N ASN A 386 1.10 0.41 -6.50
CA ASN A 386 2.40 -0.14 -6.12
C ASN A 386 2.86 -1.29 -7.02
N LEU A 387 1.93 -2.13 -7.47
CA LEU A 387 2.25 -3.17 -8.45
C LEU A 387 2.50 -2.57 -9.84
N GLN A 388 1.74 -1.55 -10.26
CA GLN A 388 2.05 -0.84 -11.50
C GLN A 388 3.46 -0.25 -11.48
N TRP A 389 3.87 0.39 -10.37
CA TRP A 389 5.25 0.86 -10.22
C TRP A 389 6.27 -0.26 -10.31
N ALA A 390 5.99 -1.40 -9.67
CA ALA A 390 6.88 -2.56 -9.73
C ALA A 390 7.04 -3.08 -11.17
N TRP A 391 5.95 -3.13 -11.95
CA TRP A 391 5.98 -3.53 -13.35
C TRP A 391 6.75 -2.52 -14.21
N SER A 392 6.40 -1.23 -14.11
CA SER A 392 6.99 -0.17 -14.93
C SER A 392 8.48 -0.02 -14.67
N SER A 393 8.87 0.07 -13.39
CA SER A 393 10.27 0.21 -13.00
C SER A 393 11.09 -1.06 -13.31
N GLY A 394 10.52 -2.24 -13.08
CA GLY A 394 11.15 -3.50 -13.43
C GLY A 394 11.42 -3.62 -14.92
N TYR A 395 10.43 -3.29 -15.76
CA TYR A 395 10.59 -3.28 -17.22
C TYR A 395 11.73 -2.35 -17.66
N VAL A 396 11.74 -1.11 -17.19
CA VAL A 396 12.74 -0.11 -17.55
C VAL A 396 14.15 -0.52 -17.09
N ALA A 397 14.29 -0.95 -15.82
CA ALA A 397 15.58 -1.40 -15.30
C ALA A 397 16.11 -2.62 -16.05
N GLY A 398 15.22 -3.53 -16.49
CA GLY A 398 15.57 -4.72 -17.27
C GLY A 398 16.22 -4.40 -18.61
N LYS A 399 15.93 -3.25 -19.24
CA LYS A 399 16.62 -2.78 -20.45
C LYS A 399 18.10 -2.46 -20.21
N ALA A 400 18.54 -2.43 -18.95
CA ALA A 400 19.93 -2.25 -18.53
C ALA A 400 20.65 -1.04 -19.17
N GLY A 401 19.94 0.09 -19.26
CA GLY A 401 20.45 1.35 -19.80
C GLY A 401 20.17 1.59 -21.28
N LYS A 402 19.57 0.66 -21.99
CA LYS A 402 19.07 0.94 -23.34
C LYS A 402 17.84 1.86 -23.25
N ILE A 403 17.87 2.95 -24.01
CA ILE A 403 16.75 3.89 -24.14
C ILE A 403 16.03 3.55 -25.45
N GLU A 404 14.80 3.04 -25.34
CA GLU A 404 13.89 2.94 -26.48
C GLU A 404 13.28 4.30 -26.77
N ALA A 405 13.11 4.68 -28.06
CA ALA A 405 12.31 5.83 -28.43
C ALA A 405 10.86 5.59 -27.96
N ILE A 406 10.26 6.60 -27.33
CA ILE A 406 8.86 6.59 -26.86
C ILE A 406 7.91 6.74 -28.05
#